data_df3814e5254fdb4697f71b2d6d55bae5
#
_entry.id   df3814e5254fdb4697f71b2d6d55bae5
#
_cell.length_a   1.000
_cell.length_b   1.000
_cell.length_c   1.000
_cell.angle_alpha   90.00
_cell.angle_beta   90.00
_cell.angle_gamma   90.00
#
_symmetry.space_group_name_H-M   'P 1'
#
loop_
_entity.id
_entity.type
_entity.pdbx_description
1 polymer ?
#
loop_
_entity_poly.entity_id
_entity_poly.type
_entity_poly.pdbx_seq_one_letter_code
_entity_poly.pdbx_strand_id
1 'polypeptide(L)'
;MEESKIKKIYEILNNIPVTEKNKDLIEEIRRELLNEDYVKAFRKIEELSNLKEDPEEFEMEKDEELEEDGIYPKQLSDINLERIYIGMLLNDPKQIVKFYFKFEECYFEDADALNAYKSVLFTEGGAYSSEEAKANFNFAKDNEESYIFKSKLKEEINPNDYDMEKIYINLKKLFVLRKSYLAIPIKNIQDKIVEITQYILYDRMSVEEIESAIQQVNDTEKFKRAVLNSDLTSFLELGDNNLRNGLELPFPIMTKVFKGIRRGETMAIAMPSNSGKSRLTMDIAAHVALVHKKKVLIISNEMSEEKMKLCLITTIINNKAIQELHGQTDLKKTEGELLEFKFRADNPKTTQVDEDGFIIKHPDEKQGDFVKRLLKESTEFKKTIEVTNWANKEIENSIYFINITDHTNDELKKVIMNYYYKEQIEYVFYDTLKTDTANIGVGEELKKTATILSNLAQNFNMFICSTLQLAESNTLPVNLNVNDLAVSRTVKEVLDTLSLMKQIHRDTLQNYEYSLEEVDTKFFDLKKEKNPDVRYYACVIDKNRAGAKPTLVFRLNLAYNVWEELGYLRLKQGDEEK
;
A
#
# COMPACT_ATOMS: atom_id res chain seq x y z
N MET A 1 -23.01 -40.02 4.55
CA MET A 1 -23.22 -39.69 3.11
C MET A 1 -24.31 -38.62 2.92
N GLU A 2 -25.34 -38.58 3.76
CA GLU A 2 -26.39 -37.55 3.73
C GLU A 2 -25.91 -36.17 4.22
N GLU A 3 -25.17 -36.08 5.31
CA GLU A 3 -24.64 -34.81 5.83
C GLU A 3 -23.77 -34.06 4.82
N SER A 4 -22.95 -34.79 4.05
CA SER A 4 -22.10 -34.17 3.01
C SER A 4 -22.89 -33.61 1.83
N LYS A 5 -24.04 -34.22 1.50
CA LYS A 5 -24.95 -33.76 0.45
C LYS A 5 -25.77 -32.55 0.92
N ILE A 6 -26.21 -32.57 2.15
CA ILE A 6 -26.93 -31.46 2.78
C ILE A 6 -26.03 -30.21 2.81
N LYS A 7 -24.80 -30.37 3.26
CA LYS A 7 -23.79 -29.28 3.26
C LYS A 7 -23.60 -28.69 1.86
N LYS A 8 -23.53 -29.54 0.83
CA LYS A 8 -23.36 -29.11 -0.56
C LYS A 8 -24.60 -28.38 -1.11
N ILE A 9 -25.81 -28.78 -0.69
CA ILE A 9 -27.06 -28.08 -1.02
C ILE A 9 -27.03 -26.66 -0.44
N TYR A 10 -26.64 -26.52 0.82
CA TYR A 10 -26.54 -25.22 1.47
C TYR A 10 -25.45 -24.34 0.84
N GLU A 11 -24.30 -24.91 0.45
CA GLU A 11 -23.23 -24.20 -0.28
C GLU A 11 -23.71 -23.66 -1.63
N ILE A 12 -24.53 -24.43 -2.38
CA ILE A 12 -25.08 -23.99 -3.67
C ILE A 12 -26.10 -22.87 -3.45
N LEU A 13 -27.01 -23.02 -2.50
CA LEU A 13 -28.08 -22.05 -2.25
C LEU A 13 -27.57 -20.72 -1.68
N ASN A 14 -26.45 -20.74 -0.94
CA ASN A 14 -25.83 -19.54 -0.42
C ASN A 14 -25.23 -18.63 -1.52
N ASN A 15 -25.01 -19.15 -2.71
CA ASN A 15 -24.35 -18.45 -3.80
C ASN A 15 -25.31 -18.07 -4.96
N ILE A 16 -26.62 -18.28 -4.81
CA ILE A 16 -27.60 -17.95 -5.84
C ILE A 16 -28.44 -16.76 -5.39
N PRO A 17 -28.40 -15.61 -6.07
CA PRO A 17 -29.25 -14.48 -5.77
C PRO A 17 -30.72 -14.77 -6.09
N VAL A 18 -31.63 -14.19 -5.33
CA VAL A 18 -33.10 -14.29 -5.58
C VAL A 18 -33.46 -13.27 -6.67
N THR A 19 -34.05 -13.77 -7.76
CA THR A 19 -34.54 -12.94 -8.87
C THR A 19 -36.03 -13.19 -9.06
N GLU A 20 -36.76 -12.32 -9.75
CA GLU A 20 -38.18 -12.50 -10.10
C GLU A 20 -38.41 -13.84 -10.84
N LYS A 21 -37.48 -14.27 -11.70
CA LYS A 21 -37.56 -15.50 -12.49
C LYS A 21 -37.39 -16.79 -11.66
N ASN A 22 -36.67 -16.73 -10.53
CA ASN A 22 -36.38 -17.91 -9.71
C ASN A 22 -37.05 -17.89 -8.32
N LYS A 23 -37.75 -16.83 -7.97
CA LYS A 23 -38.33 -16.60 -6.65
C LYS A 23 -39.25 -17.71 -6.21
N ASP A 24 -40.19 -18.10 -7.06
CA ASP A 24 -41.17 -19.15 -6.74
C ASP A 24 -40.50 -20.52 -6.51
N LEU A 25 -39.53 -20.86 -7.39
CA LEU A 25 -38.77 -22.10 -7.27
C LEU A 25 -37.88 -22.12 -6.01
N ILE A 26 -37.34 -20.99 -5.65
CA ILE A 26 -36.56 -20.80 -4.42
C ILE A 26 -37.46 -20.94 -3.18
N GLU A 27 -38.68 -20.39 -3.18
CA GLU A 27 -39.61 -20.56 -2.07
C GLU A 27 -40.05 -22.02 -1.93
N GLU A 28 -40.23 -22.73 -3.03
CA GLU A 28 -40.52 -24.18 -3.01
C GLU A 28 -39.33 -24.98 -2.46
N ILE A 29 -38.11 -24.67 -2.87
CA ILE A 29 -36.88 -25.31 -2.31
C ILE A 29 -36.82 -25.06 -0.79
N ARG A 30 -37.06 -23.83 -0.34
CA ARG A 30 -37.11 -23.49 1.10
C ARG A 30 -38.16 -24.32 1.86
N ARG A 31 -39.33 -24.49 1.26
CA ARG A 31 -40.41 -25.28 1.85
C ARG A 31 -40.05 -26.76 1.97
N GLU A 32 -39.45 -27.35 0.95
CA GLU A 32 -39.00 -28.74 0.98
C GLU A 32 -37.86 -28.96 1.99
N LEU A 33 -36.93 -28.01 2.11
CA LEU A 33 -35.87 -28.06 3.13
C LEU A 33 -36.41 -27.94 4.56
N LEU A 34 -37.46 -27.13 4.77
CA LEU A 34 -38.15 -27.03 6.07
C LEU A 34 -38.91 -28.32 6.45
N ASN A 35 -39.37 -29.07 5.45
CA ASN A 35 -40.05 -30.36 5.62
C ASN A 35 -39.06 -31.54 5.65
N GLU A 36 -37.73 -31.28 5.67
CA GLU A 36 -36.67 -32.29 5.63
C GLU A 36 -36.74 -33.22 4.40
N ASP A 37 -37.44 -32.84 3.32
CA ASP A 37 -37.49 -33.58 2.06
C ASP A 37 -36.32 -33.18 1.12
N TYR A 38 -35.15 -33.60 1.51
CA TYR A 38 -33.91 -33.27 0.79
C TYR A 38 -33.87 -33.81 -0.65
N VAL A 39 -34.62 -34.86 -0.97
CA VAL A 39 -34.66 -35.44 -2.32
C VAL A 39 -35.41 -34.52 -3.28
N LYS A 40 -36.53 -33.95 -2.84
CA LYS A 40 -37.29 -32.97 -3.64
C LYS A 40 -36.57 -31.65 -3.73
N ALA A 41 -35.97 -31.18 -2.63
CA ALA A 41 -35.17 -29.98 -2.63
C ALA A 41 -34.01 -30.09 -3.64
N PHE A 42 -33.31 -31.22 -3.68
CA PHE A 42 -32.20 -31.44 -4.62
C PHE A 42 -32.67 -31.41 -6.09
N ARG A 43 -33.79 -32.02 -6.44
CA ARG A 43 -34.35 -31.96 -7.81
C ARG A 43 -34.66 -30.54 -8.23
N LYS A 44 -35.26 -29.75 -7.34
CA LYS A 44 -35.58 -28.35 -7.62
C LYS A 44 -34.34 -27.46 -7.73
N ILE A 45 -33.26 -27.81 -7.05
CA ILE A 45 -31.95 -27.16 -7.22
C ILE A 45 -31.34 -27.50 -8.60
N GLU A 46 -31.52 -28.73 -9.07
CA GLU A 46 -31.11 -29.07 -10.45
C GLU A 46 -31.93 -28.32 -11.51
N GLU A 47 -33.24 -28.09 -11.26
CA GLU A 47 -34.08 -27.23 -12.09
C GLU A 47 -33.61 -25.78 -12.05
N LEU A 48 -33.27 -25.27 -10.89
CA LEU A 48 -32.74 -23.92 -10.70
C LEU A 48 -31.38 -23.71 -11.46
N SER A 49 -30.50 -24.70 -11.43
CA SER A 49 -29.24 -24.67 -12.15
C SER A 49 -29.36 -24.80 -13.66
N ASN A 50 -30.51 -25.28 -14.15
CA ASN A 50 -30.82 -25.42 -15.57
C ASN A 50 -31.61 -24.23 -16.15
N LEU A 51 -32.04 -23.29 -15.32
CA LEU A 51 -32.51 -21.99 -15.77
C LEU A 51 -31.31 -21.24 -16.32
N LYS A 52 -31.09 -21.34 -17.65
CA LYS A 52 -30.02 -20.59 -18.30
C LYS A 52 -30.30 -19.11 -18.12
N GLU A 53 -29.33 -18.43 -17.56
CA GLU A 53 -29.25 -16.97 -17.62
C GLU A 53 -29.10 -16.60 -19.10
N ASP A 54 -30.11 -15.93 -19.65
CA ASP A 54 -29.97 -15.24 -20.92
C ASP A 54 -29.10 -14.02 -20.71
N PRO A 55 -27.94 -13.88 -21.42
CA PRO A 55 -26.99 -12.78 -21.17
C PRO A 55 -27.51 -11.39 -21.53
N GLU A 56 -28.70 -11.29 -22.16
CA GLU A 56 -29.20 -10.03 -22.72
C GLU A 56 -30.26 -9.30 -21.89
N GLU A 57 -30.66 -9.84 -20.72
CA GLU A 57 -31.68 -9.19 -19.87
C GLU A 57 -31.20 -8.81 -18.47
N PHE A 58 -29.92 -8.56 -18.25
CA PHE A 58 -29.43 -7.82 -17.09
C PHE A 58 -29.20 -6.34 -17.42
N GLU A 59 -30.10 -5.73 -18.16
CA GLU A 59 -30.41 -4.33 -17.90
C GLU A 59 -31.31 -4.33 -16.67
N MET A 60 -30.70 -4.18 -15.48
CA MET A 60 -31.43 -3.66 -14.33
C MET A 60 -32.15 -2.41 -14.81
N GLU A 61 -33.50 -2.43 -14.74
CA GLU A 61 -34.24 -1.18 -14.69
C GLU A 61 -33.49 -0.32 -13.69
N LYS A 62 -32.90 0.74 -14.18
CA LYS A 62 -32.39 1.84 -13.37
C LYS A 62 -33.62 2.47 -12.73
N ASP A 63 -34.06 1.95 -11.60
CA ASP A 63 -34.74 2.79 -10.66
C ASP A 63 -33.73 3.80 -10.16
N GLU A 64 -33.64 4.86 -10.95
CA GLU A 64 -33.09 6.15 -10.56
C GLU A 64 -33.97 6.71 -9.44
N GLU A 65 -33.63 6.38 -8.23
CA GLU A 65 -33.80 7.24 -7.08
C GLU A 65 -32.63 6.98 -6.14
N LEU A 66 -31.48 7.51 -6.54
CA LEU A 66 -30.47 7.94 -5.60
C LEU A 66 -31.06 9.11 -4.82
N GLU A 67 -31.80 8.84 -3.76
CA GLU A 67 -31.93 9.81 -2.68
C GLU A 67 -30.51 9.97 -2.08
N GLU A 68 -29.91 11.13 -2.40
CA GLU A 68 -28.64 11.63 -1.90
C GLU A 68 -28.72 11.89 -0.39
N ASP A 69 -28.63 10.87 0.48
CA ASP A 69 -28.41 11.14 1.92
C ASP A 69 -27.77 9.99 2.71
N GLY A 70 -27.45 8.84 2.13
CA GLY A 70 -26.81 7.72 2.84
C GLY A 70 -25.39 7.41 2.37
N ILE A 71 -24.48 7.18 3.30
CA ILE A 71 -23.09 6.73 3.01
C ILE A 71 -23.08 5.34 2.37
N TYR A 72 -24.16 4.56 2.54
CA TYR A 72 -24.31 3.18 2.10
C TYR A 72 -25.58 2.97 1.26
N PRO A 73 -25.59 1.98 0.33
CA PRO A 73 -26.80 1.54 -0.33
C PRO A 73 -27.86 1.06 0.66
N LYS A 74 -29.15 1.27 0.35
CA LYS A 74 -30.30 0.86 1.22
C LYS A 74 -30.22 -0.61 1.68
N GLN A 75 -29.70 -1.50 0.84
CA GLN A 75 -29.53 -2.93 1.16
C GLN A 75 -28.51 -3.18 2.29
N LEU A 76 -27.58 -2.26 2.52
CA LEU A 76 -26.61 -2.31 3.62
C LEU A 76 -27.05 -1.45 4.81
N SER A 77 -28.22 -0.81 4.75
CA SER A 77 -28.77 0.08 5.76
C SER A 77 -29.88 -0.61 6.56
N ASP A 78 -29.81 -0.55 7.88
CA ASP A 78 -30.89 -0.93 8.79
C ASP A 78 -30.83 -0.11 10.08
N ILE A 79 -31.25 1.15 9.96
CA ILE A 79 -31.27 2.10 11.09
C ILE A 79 -32.21 1.60 12.20
N ASN A 80 -33.28 0.91 11.86
CA ASN A 80 -34.20 0.37 12.87
C ASN A 80 -33.51 -0.72 13.70
N LEU A 81 -32.74 -1.60 13.08
CA LEU A 81 -31.98 -2.63 13.79
C LEU A 81 -30.93 -2.02 14.72
N GLU A 82 -30.26 -0.95 14.28
CA GLU A 82 -29.31 -0.19 15.10
C GLU A 82 -30.00 0.41 16.34
N ARG A 83 -31.16 1.04 16.15
CA ARG A 83 -31.95 1.62 17.24
C ARG A 83 -32.51 0.56 18.20
N ILE A 84 -32.99 -0.57 17.71
CA ILE A 84 -33.42 -1.68 18.55
C ILE A 84 -32.27 -2.19 19.42
N TYR A 85 -31.08 -2.40 18.82
CA TYR A 85 -29.88 -2.82 19.56
C TYR A 85 -29.53 -1.84 20.70
N ILE A 86 -29.53 -0.55 20.40
CA ILE A 86 -29.25 0.50 21.41
C ILE A 86 -30.36 0.53 22.48
N GLY A 87 -31.62 0.47 22.09
CA GLY A 87 -32.76 0.43 23.03
C GLY A 87 -32.66 -0.75 23.99
N MET A 88 -32.26 -1.92 23.51
CA MET A 88 -32.02 -3.09 24.36
C MET A 88 -30.86 -2.87 25.33
N LEU A 89 -29.75 -2.30 24.89
CA LEU A 89 -28.62 -1.94 25.76
C LEU A 89 -28.98 -0.87 26.79
N LEU A 90 -29.81 0.10 26.42
CA LEU A 90 -30.26 1.14 27.37
C LEU A 90 -31.19 0.58 28.45
N ASN A 91 -31.94 -0.49 28.16
CA ASN A 91 -32.81 -1.19 29.12
C ASN A 91 -32.00 -2.13 30.02
N ASP A 92 -30.99 -2.83 29.47
CA ASP A 92 -30.06 -3.67 30.24
C ASP A 92 -28.62 -3.43 29.81
N PRO A 93 -27.96 -2.37 30.33
CA PRO A 93 -26.61 -2.00 29.94
C PRO A 93 -25.53 -3.06 30.17
N LYS A 94 -25.77 -4.02 31.06
CA LYS A 94 -24.82 -5.11 31.34
C LYS A 94 -24.65 -6.07 30.16
N GLN A 95 -25.60 -6.14 29.26
CA GLN A 95 -25.51 -6.96 28.06
C GLN A 95 -24.34 -6.54 27.14
N ILE A 96 -23.86 -5.31 27.24
CA ILE A 96 -22.71 -4.84 26.47
C ILE A 96 -21.45 -5.65 26.73
N VAL A 97 -21.30 -6.25 27.91
CA VAL A 97 -20.14 -7.11 28.23
C VAL A 97 -20.09 -8.34 27.32
N LYS A 98 -21.26 -8.85 26.90
CA LYS A 98 -21.38 -10.03 26.01
C LYS A 98 -21.52 -9.64 24.53
N PHE A 99 -22.22 -8.55 24.24
CA PHE A 99 -22.62 -8.15 22.90
C PHE A 99 -22.06 -6.78 22.50
N TYR A 100 -20.77 -6.53 22.72
CA TYR A 100 -20.12 -5.29 22.32
C TYR A 100 -19.46 -5.39 20.94
N PHE A 101 -19.36 -4.24 20.27
CA PHE A 101 -18.51 -4.07 19.08
C PHE A 101 -17.25 -3.31 19.45
N LYS A 102 -16.11 -3.72 18.92
CA LYS A 102 -14.90 -2.89 19.00
C LYS A 102 -15.09 -1.64 18.15
N PHE A 103 -14.49 -0.52 18.56
CA PHE A 103 -14.61 0.75 17.85
C PHE A 103 -14.26 0.65 16.37
N GLU A 104 -13.21 -0.10 16.04
CA GLU A 104 -12.73 -0.33 14.69
C GLU A 104 -13.68 -1.20 13.84
N GLU A 105 -14.61 -1.89 14.50
CA GLU A 105 -15.59 -2.78 13.88
C GLU A 105 -16.99 -2.15 13.80
N CYS A 106 -17.19 -0.96 14.40
CA CYS A 106 -18.48 -0.28 14.43
C CYS A 106 -18.69 0.59 13.19
N TYR A 107 -19.74 0.29 12.44
CA TYR A 107 -20.15 1.04 11.24
C TYR A 107 -21.64 1.41 11.34
N PHE A 108 -22.02 2.11 12.44
CA PHE A 108 -23.39 2.64 12.60
C PHE A 108 -23.64 3.75 11.56
N GLU A 109 -24.79 3.68 10.92
CA GLU A 109 -25.26 4.72 10.01
C GLU A 109 -25.95 5.86 10.79
N ASP A 110 -26.71 5.50 11.81
CA ASP A 110 -27.35 6.47 12.71
C ASP A 110 -26.31 7.04 13.70
N ALA A 111 -25.97 8.32 13.53
CA ALA A 111 -25.00 9.01 14.39
C ALA A 111 -25.44 9.08 15.86
N ASP A 112 -26.76 9.19 16.11
CA ASP A 112 -27.31 9.24 17.46
C ASP A 112 -27.24 7.86 18.12
N ALA A 113 -27.49 6.80 17.35
CA ALA A 113 -27.29 5.42 17.81
C ALA A 113 -25.82 5.14 18.15
N LEU A 114 -24.88 5.60 17.32
CA LEU A 114 -23.45 5.49 17.58
C LEU A 114 -23.05 6.23 18.87
N ASN A 115 -23.55 7.44 19.08
CA ASN A 115 -23.26 8.23 20.28
C ASN A 115 -23.85 7.56 21.53
N ALA A 116 -25.07 7.03 21.45
CA ALA A 116 -25.68 6.28 22.55
C ALA A 116 -24.91 4.99 22.85
N TYR A 117 -24.45 4.26 21.83
CA TYR A 117 -23.59 3.11 21.98
C TYR A 117 -22.29 3.43 22.71
N LYS A 118 -21.60 4.49 22.29
CA LYS A 118 -20.38 4.98 22.95
C LYS A 118 -20.62 5.28 24.42
N SER A 119 -21.73 5.92 24.74
CA SER A 119 -22.10 6.24 26.13
C SER A 119 -22.27 4.98 26.99
N VAL A 120 -23.00 3.97 26.51
CA VAL A 120 -23.22 2.70 27.23
C VAL A 120 -21.90 1.92 27.36
N LEU A 121 -21.12 1.82 26.30
CA LEU A 121 -19.83 1.12 26.29
C LEU A 121 -18.87 1.71 27.31
N PHE A 122 -18.87 3.03 27.44
CA PHE A 122 -18.00 3.72 28.38
C PHE A 122 -18.42 3.55 29.84
N THR A 123 -19.72 3.58 30.14
CA THR A 123 -20.23 3.51 31.52
C THR A 123 -20.25 2.09 32.07
N GLU A 124 -20.60 1.09 31.29
CA GLU A 124 -20.87 -0.27 31.75
C GLU A 124 -19.88 -1.31 31.21
N GLY A 125 -19.21 -1.02 30.10
CA GLY A 125 -18.34 -1.99 29.44
C GLY A 125 -17.04 -2.31 30.18
N GLY A 126 -16.64 -1.49 31.17
CA GLY A 126 -15.47 -1.72 32.07
C GLY A 126 -14.13 -2.02 31.39
N ALA A 127 -14.13 -2.23 30.10
CA ALA A 127 -12.98 -2.71 29.32
C ALA A 127 -12.06 -1.60 28.81
N TYR A 128 -12.48 -0.34 28.89
CA TYR A 128 -11.75 0.80 28.32
C TYR A 128 -11.21 1.71 29.42
N SER A 129 -10.13 1.30 30.07
CA SER A 129 -9.36 2.14 31.00
C SER A 129 -8.25 2.94 30.30
N SER A 130 -8.18 2.94 28.97
CA SER A 130 -7.12 3.60 28.22
C SER A 130 -7.36 5.10 28.03
N GLU A 131 -6.30 5.87 27.81
CA GLU A 131 -6.34 7.30 27.48
C GLU A 131 -7.18 7.58 26.21
N GLU A 132 -7.22 6.65 25.28
CA GLU A 132 -7.99 6.67 24.04
C GLU A 132 -9.50 6.58 24.29
N ALA A 133 -9.93 5.76 25.26
CA ALA A 133 -11.31 5.69 25.69
C ALA A 133 -11.77 6.98 26.39
N LYS A 134 -10.89 7.63 27.15
CA LYS A 134 -11.17 8.93 27.77
C LYS A 134 -11.27 10.06 26.75
N ALA A 135 -10.45 10.05 25.71
CA ALA A 135 -10.54 11.00 24.61
C ALA A 135 -11.86 10.85 23.84
N ASN A 136 -12.27 9.62 23.57
CA ASN A 136 -13.55 9.32 22.90
C ASN A 136 -14.78 9.66 23.77
N PHE A 137 -14.67 9.57 25.10
CA PHE A 137 -15.74 9.99 26.03
C PHE A 137 -16.02 11.49 26.00
N ASN A 138 -15.02 12.33 25.78
CA ASN A 138 -15.20 13.77 25.66
C ASN A 138 -16.03 14.15 24.41
N PHE A 139 -16.12 13.28 23.40
CA PHE A 139 -17.01 13.44 22.23
C PHE A 139 -18.45 12.99 22.51
N ALA A 140 -18.66 12.09 23.47
CA ALA A 140 -19.97 11.55 23.84
C ALA A 140 -20.64 12.34 24.99
N LYS A 141 -20.32 13.63 25.16
CA LYS A 141 -21.01 14.47 26.15
C LYS A 141 -22.49 14.47 25.82
N ASP A 142 -23.29 13.97 26.77
CA ASP A 142 -24.73 14.06 26.72
C ASP A 142 -25.18 15.52 26.58
N ASN A 143 -25.56 15.88 25.37
CA ASN A 143 -26.34 17.07 25.14
C ASN A 143 -27.83 16.74 25.36
N GLU A 144 -28.69 17.74 25.41
CA GLU A 144 -30.12 17.59 25.66
C GLU A 144 -30.78 16.69 24.59
N GLU A 145 -30.35 16.77 23.34
CA GLU A 145 -30.83 15.96 22.22
C GLU A 145 -30.48 14.47 22.39
N SER A 146 -29.24 14.17 22.78
CA SER A 146 -28.80 12.79 23.06
C SER A 146 -29.57 12.17 24.24
N TYR A 147 -29.87 12.95 25.25
CA TYR A 147 -30.69 12.49 26.39
C TYR A 147 -32.12 12.18 25.98
N ILE A 148 -32.75 13.04 25.18
CA ILE A 148 -34.09 12.83 24.64
C ILE A 148 -34.12 11.58 23.75
N PHE A 149 -33.16 11.41 22.86
CA PHE A 149 -33.04 10.25 21.98
C PHE A 149 -32.95 8.94 22.79
N LYS A 150 -32.05 8.89 23.78
CA LYS A 150 -31.88 7.71 24.65
C LYS A 150 -33.15 7.38 25.45
N SER A 151 -33.79 8.40 26.03
CA SER A 151 -35.02 8.22 26.81
C SER A 151 -36.16 7.68 25.94
N LYS A 152 -36.31 8.22 24.73
CA LYS A 152 -37.30 7.77 23.76
C LYS A 152 -37.08 6.31 23.33
N LEU A 153 -35.86 5.95 22.96
CA LEU A 153 -35.54 4.57 22.59
C LEU A 153 -35.77 3.57 23.74
N LYS A 154 -35.44 3.97 24.97
CA LYS A 154 -35.66 3.13 26.15
C LYS A 154 -37.12 2.87 26.43
N GLU A 155 -38.00 3.82 26.13
CA GLU A 155 -39.47 3.68 26.28
C GLU A 155 -40.11 2.89 25.13
N GLU A 156 -39.64 3.08 23.90
CA GLU A 156 -40.18 2.46 22.69
C GLU A 156 -39.79 0.99 22.53
N ILE A 157 -38.60 0.61 23.00
CA ILE A 157 -38.06 -0.75 22.80
C ILE A 157 -38.29 -1.61 24.04
N ASN A 158 -39.22 -2.60 23.93
CA ASN A 158 -39.42 -3.58 24.97
C ASN A 158 -38.45 -4.77 24.75
N PRO A 159 -37.50 -5.04 25.70
CA PRO A 159 -36.52 -6.13 25.53
C PRO A 159 -37.13 -7.53 25.36
N ASN A 160 -38.35 -7.76 25.80
CA ASN A 160 -38.99 -9.05 25.69
C ASN A 160 -39.49 -9.40 24.27
N ASP A 161 -39.54 -8.39 23.38
CA ASP A 161 -40.00 -8.56 22.00
C ASP A 161 -38.86 -8.94 21.03
N TYR A 162 -37.64 -8.91 21.52
CA TYR A 162 -36.44 -9.06 20.68
C TYR A 162 -35.42 -10.02 21.27
N ASP A 163 -34.68 -10.71 20.39
CA ASP A 163 -33.54 -11.56 20.73
C ASP A 163 -32.23 -10.78 20.51
N MET A 164 -31.58 -10.42 21.59
CA MET A 164 -30.32 -9.62 21.57
C MET A 164 -29.21 -10.31 20.79
N GLU A 165 -29.07 -11.63 20.90
CA GLU A 165 -28.03 -12.36 20.17
C GLU A 165 -28.25 -12.31 18.66
N LYS A 166 -29.51 -12.50 18.24
CA LYS A 166 -29.88 -12.42 16.81
C LYS A 166 -29.67 -11.02 16.24
N ILE A 167 -30.05 -9.98 16.99
CA ILE A 167 -29.86 -8.57 16.58
C ILE A 167 -28.38 -8.26 16.46
N TYR A 168 -27.58 -8.64 17.45
CA TYR A 168 -26.14 -8.45 17.45
C TYR A 168 -25.46 -9.11 16.24
N ILE A 169 -25.81 -10.37 15.93
CA ILE A 169 -25.27 -11.09 14.78
C ILE A 169 -25.64 -10.38 13.47
N ASN A 170 -26.90 -9.95 13.32
CA ASN A 170 -27.34 -9.28 12.09
C ASN A 170 -26.65 -7.92 11.90
N LEU A 171 -26.49 -7.13 12.96
CA LEU A 171 -25.70 -5.90 12.89
C LEU A 171 -24.24 -6.18 12.53
N LYS A 172 -23.66 -7.23 13.09
CA LYS A 172 -22.28 -7.61 12.79
C LYS A 172 -22.10 -7.98 11.32
N LYS A 173 -23.07 -8.68 10.72
CA LYS A 173 -23.07 -8.96 9.28
C LYS A 173 -23.09 -7.67 8.45
N LEU A 174 -23.99 -6.74 8.77
CA LEU A 174 -24.08 -5.44 8.08
C LEU A 174 -22.77 -4.64 8.24
N PHE A 175 -22.19 -4.62 9.42
CA PHE A 175 -20.92 -3.92 9.65
C PHE A 175 -19.75 -4.49 8.83
N VAL A 176 -19.67 -5.81 8.71
CA VAL A 176 -18.67 -6.47 7.86
C VAL A 176 -18.87 -6.13 6.39
N LEU A 177 -20.12 -6.14 5.91
CA LEU A 177 -20.46 -5.75 4.54
C LEU A 177 -20.15 -4.27 4.27
N ARG A 178 -20.56 -3.34 5.15
CA ARG A 178 -20.26 -1.90 5.05
C ARG A 178 -18.76 -1.64 5.03
N LYS A 179 -18.03 -2.28 5.94
CA LYS A 179 -16.56 -2.19 5.99
C LYS A 179 -15.93 -2.62 4.67
N SER A 180 -16.38 -3.74 4.12
CA SER A 180 -15.84 -4.26 2.86
C SER A 180 -16.26 -3.40 1.66
N TYR A 181 -17.50 -2.89 1.65
CA TYR A 181 -17.99 -1.96 0.63
C TYR A 181 -17.15 -0.67 0.57
N LEU A 182 -16.85 -0.07 1.72
CA LEU A 182 -16.04 1.15 1.80
C LEU A 182 -14.55 0.90 1.49
N ALA A 183 -14.04 -0.27 1.88
CA ALA A 183 -12.64 -0.61 1.68
C ALA A 183 -12.28 -0.89 0.20
N ILE A 184 -13.26 -1.22 -0.63
CA ILE A 184 -13.04 -1.64 -2.02
C ILE A 184 -13.70 -0.65 -2.98
N PRO A 185 -12.99 0.37 -3.49
CA PRO A 185 -13.55 1.39 -4.38
C PRO A 185 -13.71 0.90 -5.84
N ILE A 186 -14.08 -0.36 -6.01
CA ILE A 186 -14.34 -0.97 -7.32
C ILE A 186 -15.83 -1.26 -7.40
N LYS A 187 -16.58 -0.47 -8.18
CA LYS A 187 -18.04 -0.50 -8.22
C LYS A 187 -18.59 -1.91 -8.44
N ASN A 188 -18.06 -2.67 -9.38
CA ASN A 188 -18.50 -4.03 -9.66
C ASN A 188 -18.33 -5.01 -8.48
N ILE A 189 -17.29 -4.83 -7.66
CA ILE A 189 -17.12 -5.60 -6.42
C ILE A 189 -18.08 -5.09 -5.34
N GLN A 190 -18.25 -3.78 -5.26
CA GLN A 190 -19.21 -3.15 -4.35
C GLN A 190 -20.65 -3.65 -4.61
N ASP A 191 -21.06 -3.69 -5.87
CA ASP A 191 -22.38 -4.19 -6.27
C ASP A 191 -22.57 -5.65 -5.84
N LYS A 192 -21.57 -6.49 -6.03
CA LYS A 192 -21.59 -7.90 -5.57
C LYS A 192 -21.55 -8.07 -4.05
N ILE A 193 -20.92 -7.16 -3.32
CA ILE A 193 -21.00 -7.15 -1.85
C ILE A 193 -22.43 -6.85 -1.42
N VAL A 194 -23.11 -5.93 -2.11
CA VAL A 194 -24.52 -5.65 -1.86
C VAL A 194 -25.40 -6.87 -2.19
N GLU A 195 -25.12 -7.58 -3.29
CA GLU A 195 -25.86 -8.81 -3.68
C GLU A 195 -25.81 -9.90 -2.60
N ILE A 196 -24.78 -9.93 -1.73
CA ILE A 196 -24.71 -10.91 -0.63
C ILE A 196 -25.92 -10.80 0.29
N THR A 197 -26.48 -9.60 0.50
CA THR A 197 -27.71 -9.40 1.31
C THR A 197 -28.94 -10.06 0.68
N GLN A 198 -28.90 -10.36 -0.60
CA GLN A 198 -29.98 -10.98 -1.37
C GLN A 198 -29.84 -12.51 -1.43
N TYR A 199 -28.80 -13.09 -0.84
CA TYR A 199 -28.64 -14.54 -0.83
C TYR A 199 -29.78 -15.23 -0.06
N ILE A 200 -30.25 -16.34 -0.59
CA ILE A 200 -31.40 -17.08 -0.07
C ILE A 200 -31.26 -17.40 1.41
N LEU A 201 -30.07 -17.70 1.86
CA LEU A 201 -29.77 -18.08 3.23
C LEU A 201 -29.12 -16.96 4.06
N TYR A 202 -29.13 -15.72 3.57
CA TYR A 202 -28.48 -14.60 4.25
C TYR A 202 -28.82 -14.50 5.75
N ASP A 203 -30.10 -14.66 6.10
CA ASP A 203 -30.55 -14.60 7.49
C ASP A 203 -29.97 -15.70 8.39
N ARG A 204 -29.62 -16.84 7.80
CA ARG A 204 -29.04 -18.01 8.50
C ARG A 204 -27.50 -18.06 8.44
N MET A 205 -26.89 -17.27 7.56
CA MET A 205 -25.44 -17.23 7.45
C MET A 205 -24.80 -16.72 8.72
N SER A 206 -23.70 -17.34 9.12
CA SER A 206 -22.82 -16.81 10.16
C SER A 206 -21.99 -15.61 9.63
N VAL A 207 -21.35 -14.88 10.52
CA VAL A 207 -20.47 -13.77 10.14
C VAL A 207 -19.28 -14.29 9.31
N GLU A 208 -18.74 -15.45 9.67
CA GLU A 208 -17.63 -16.10 8.96
C GLU A 208 -18.03 -16.54 7.56
N GLU A 209 -19.28 -16.97 7.36
CA GLU A 209 -19.82 -17.29 6.03
C GLU A 209 -20.00 -16.04 5.17
N ILE A 210 -20.41 -14.91 5.74
CA ILE A 210 -20.44 -13.61 5.05
C ILE A 210 -19.02 -13.17 4.65
N GLU A 211 -18.05 -13.25 5.56
CA GLU A 211 -16.64 -12.94 5.25
C GLU A 211 -16.09 -13.83 4.13
N SER A 212 -16.44 -15.13 4.15
CA SER A 212 -16.07 -16.07 3.08
C SER A 212 -16.73 -15.71 1.74
N ALA A 213 -18.00 -15.29 1.74
CA ALA A 213 -18.69 -14.84 0.53
C ALA A 213 -18.04 -13.59 -0.06
N ILE A 214 -17.67 -12.60 0.77
CA ILE A 214 -16.94 -11.41 0.35
C ILE A 214 -15.59 -11.81 -0.28
N GLN A 215 -14.89 -12.76 0.33
CA GLN A 215 -13.62 -13.24 -0.21
C GLN A 215 -13.80 -13.95 -1.55
N GLN A 216 -14.86 -14.74 -1.72
CA GLN A 216 -15.20 -15.38 -3.00
C GLN A 216 -15.51 -14.35 -4.09
N VAL A 217 -16.27 -13.29 -3.77
CA VAL A 217 -16.51 -12.16 -4.69
C VAL A 217 -15.18 -11.58 -5.18
N ASN A 218 -14.26 -11.30 -4.26
CA ASN A 218 -12.93 -10.77 -4.58
C ASN A 218 -12.11 -11.73 -5.45
N ASP A 219 -12.17 -13.04 -5.17
CA ASP A 219 -11.44 -14.06 -5.92
C ASP A 219 -12.07 -14.33 -7.29
N THR A 220 -13.39 -14.25 -7.43
CA THR A 220 -14.10 -14.44 -8.69
C THR A 220 -13.79 -13.33 -9.70
N GLU A 221 -13.70 -12.09 -9.26
CA GLU A 221 -13.30 -10.96 -10.12
C GLU A 221 -11.86 -11.11 -10.67
N LYS A 222 -10.97 -11.80 -9.94
CA LYS A 222 -9.63 -12.15 -10.43
C LYS A 222 -9.64 -12.98 -11.71
N PHE A 223 -10.66 -13.81 -11.90
CA PHE A 223 -10.74 -14.77 -13.00
C PHE A 223 -11.74 -14.39 -14.08
N LYS A 224 -12.30 -13.17 -14.03
CA LYS A 224 -13.13 -12.68 -15.14
C LYS A 224 -12.32 -12.70 -16.44
N ARG A 225 -12.82 -13.44 -17.42
CA ARG A 225 -12.25 -13.40 -18.77
C ARG A 225 -12.54 -12.03 -19.38
N ALA A 226 -11.51 -11.20 -19.50
CA ALA A 226 -11.60 -10.01 -20.32
C ALA A 226 -11.81 -10.43 -21.77
N VAL A 227 -12.82 -9.88 -22.41
CA VAL A 227 -13.02 -10.07 -23.85
C VAL A 227 -12.10 -9.09 -24.58
N LEU A 228 -11.09 -9.63 -25.30
CA LEU A 228 -10.08 -8.83 -26.01
C LEU A 228 -10.61 -8.09 -27.24
N ASN A 229 -11.88 -8.28 -27.61
CA ASN A 229 -12.47 -7.69 -28.81
C ASN A 229 -13.20 -6.36 -28.56
N SER A 230 -13.17 -5.83 -27.33
CA SER A 230 -13.79 -4.55 -27.04
C SER A 230 -12.88 -3.42 -27.52
N ASP A 231 -13.33 -2.76 -28.54
CA ASP A 231 -12.86 -1.45 -29.00
C ASP A 231 -11.33 -1.23 -29.04
N LEU A 232 -10.65 -1.99 -29.91
CA LEU A 232 -9.22 -1.82 -30.19
C LEU A 232 -8.88 -0.42 -30.74
N THR A 233 -9.87 0.27 -31.34
CA THR A 233 -9.68 1.61 -31.90
C THR A 233 -9.58 2.63 -30.79
N SER A 234 -10.49 2.62 -29.81
CA SER A 234 -10.41 3.53 -28.66
C SER A 234 -9.16 3.29 -27.83
N PHE A 235 -8.65 2.05 -27.75
CA PHE A 235 -7.34 1.79 -27.12
C PHE A 235 -6.19 2.53 -27.84
N LEU A 236 -6.25 2.66 -29.18
CA LEU A 236 -5.26 3.42 -29.94
C LEU A 236 -5.45 4.93 -29.83
N GLU A 237 -6.70 5.38 -29.68
CA GLU A 237 -7.08 6.79 -29.53
C GLU A 237 -6.81 7.34 -28.12
N LEU A 238 -6.82 6.49 -27.09
CA LEU A 238 -6.38 6.83 -25.74
C LEU A 238 -4.88 7.11 -25.73
N GLY A 239 -4.51 8.35 -26.09
CA GLY A 239 -3.12 8.78 -26.24
C GLY A 239 -2.25 8.65 -25.00
N ASP A 240 -2.85 8.61 -23.82
CA ASP A 240 -2.16 8.58 -22.52
C ASP A 240 -2.58 7.34 -21.71
N ASN A 241 -2.10 6.17 -22.13
CA ASN A 241 -2.30 4.95 -21.36
C ASN A 241 -1.02 4.55 -20.61
N ASN A 242 -1.21 3.90 -19.46
CA ASN A 242 -0.13 3.43 -18.57
C ASN A 242 0.90 2.49 -19.27
N LEU A 243 0.55 1.89 -20.42
CA LEU A 243 1.46 1.05 -21.19
C LEU A 243 2.47 1.86 -22.01
N ARG A 244 2.11 3.10 -22.38
CA ARG A 244 2.96 3.97 -23.20
C ARG A 244 3.88 4.81 -22.32
N ASN A 245 3.34 5.43 -21.26
CA ASN A 245 4.04 6.40 -20.44
C ASN A 245 3.79 6.13 -18.96
N GLY A 246 4.77 5.51 -18.28
CA GLY A 246 4.82 5.42 -16.83
C GLY A 246 5.26 6.75 -16.21
N LEU A 247 5.28 6.85 -14.87
CA LEU A 247 5.87 7.99 -14.18
C LEU A 247 7.38 8.06 -14.46
N GLU A 248 7.90 9.26 -14.60
CA GLU A 248 9.33 9.46 -14.78
C GLU A 248 10.10 9.07 -13.51
N LEU A 249 11.22 8.39 -13.70
CA LEU A 249 12.23 8.18 -12.67
C LEU A 249 13.06 9.47 -12.52
N PRO A 250 13.79 9.68 -11.40
CA PRO A 250 14.74 10.76 -11.29
C PRO A 250 15.94 10.64 -12.27
N PHE A 251 15.91 9.65 -13.16
CA PHE A 251 16.94 9.24 -14.10
C PHE A 251 16.38 9.21 -15.53
N PRO A 252 16.68 10.21 -16.38
CA PRO A 252 16.05 10.36 -17.69
C PRO A 252 16.31 9.19 -18.66
N ILE A 253 17.53 8.64 -18.70
CA ILE A 253 17.86 7.51 -19.59
C ILE A 253 17.16 6.25 -19.09
N MET A 254 17.17 6.01 -17.78
CA MET A 254 16.47 4.89 -17.19
C MET A 254 14.95 4.99 -17.42
N THR A 255 14.38 6.20 -17.33
CA THR A 255 12.98 6.48 -17.72
C THR A 255 12.71 6.08 -19.16
N LYS A 256 13.56 6.50 -20.10
CA LYS A 256 13.44 6.15 -21.51
C LYS A 256 13.53 4.63 -21.75
N VAL A 257 14.49 3.97 -21.09
CA VAL A 257 14.73 2.52 -21.23
C VAL A 257 13.57 1.70 -20.68
N PHE A 258 13.04 2.06 -19.51
CA PHE A 258 11.92 1.35 -18.86
C PHE A 258 10.54 1.84 -19.31
N LYS A 259 10.48 2.95 -20.06
CA LYS A 259 9.25 3.70 -20.35
C LYS A 259 8.57 4.20 -19.06
N GLY A 260 9.36 4.60 -18.08
CA GLY A 260 8.92 5.05 -16.77
C GLY A 260 8.49 3.94 -15.80
N ILE A 261 7.94 4.36 -14.67
CA ILE A 261 7.37 3.50 -13.62
C ILE A 261 5.92 3.20 -14.02
N ARG A 262 5.63 1.95 -14.39
CA ARG A 262 4.29 1.56 -14.86
C ARG A 262 3.58 0.71 -13.82
N ARG A 263 2.34 1.07 -13.53
CA ARG A 263 1.48 0.23 -12.67
C ARG A 263 1.18 -1.10 -13.36
N GLY A 264 0.99 -2.13 -12.56
CA GLY A 264 0.87 -3.51 -13.04
C GLY A 264 2.20 -4.22 -13.22
N GLU A 265 3.35 -3.54 -12.97
CA GLU A 265 4.69 -4.09 -13.17
C GLU A 265 5.52 -4.13 -11.89
N THR A 266 6.51 -5.03 -11.91
CA THR A 266 7.50 -5.20 -10.85
C THR A 266 8.89 -4.81 -11.34
N MET A 267 9.61 -4.07 -10.51
CA MET A 267 11.01 -3.72 -10.72
C MET A 267 11.87 -4.30 -9.59
N ALA A 268 13.05 -4.78 -9.91
CA ALA A 268 14.03 -5.08 -8.88
C ALA A 268 15.38 -4.42 -9.18
N ILE A 269 16.02 -3.94 -8.10
CA ILE A 269 17.36 -3.36 -8.13
C ILE A 269 18.26 -4.20 -7.21
N ALA A 270 19.25 -4.84 -7.78
CA ALA A 270 20.19 -5.67 -7.03
C ALA A 270 21.54 -4.96 -6.86
N MET A 271 22.02 -4.90 -5.63
CA MET A 271 23.30 -4.27 -5.27
C MET A 271 24.00 -5.08 -4.17
N PRO A 272 25.33 -5.00 -4.03
CA PRO A 272 26.04 -5.55 -2.87
C PRO A 272 25.55 -4.94 -1.55
N SER A 273 25.84 -5.59 -0.43
CA SER A 273 25.59 -5.02 0.88
C SER A 273 26.30 -3.66 1.04
N ASN A 274 25.72 -2.76 1.81
CA ASN A 274 26.27 -1.42 2.10
C ASN A 274 26.61 -0.55 0.87
N SER A 275 25.97 -0.83 -0.26
CA SER A 275 26.20 -0.11 -1.53
C SER A 275 25.21 1.03 -1.77
N GLY A 276 24.27 1.27 -0.86
CA GLY A 276 23.29 2.35 -0.97
C GLY A 276 21.93 1.93 -1.55
N LYS A 277 21.55 0.63 -1.49
CA LYS A 277 20.22 0.13 -1.94
C LYS A 277 19.06 0.98 -1.39
N SER A 278 18.96 1.05 -0.08
CA SER A 278 17.90 1.80 0.62
C SER A 278 17.89 3.29 0.28
N ARG A 279 19.08 3.86 0.01
CA ARG A 279 19.25 5.26 -0.39
C ARG A 279 18.71 5.51 -1.81
N LEU A 280 19.02 4.61 -2.75
CA LEU A 280 18.49 4.69 -4.11
C LEU A 280 16.95 4.49 -4.11
N THR A 281 16.47 3.52 -3.34
CA THR A 281 15.03 3.28 -3.19
C THR A 281 14.32 4.50 -2.62
N MET A 282 14.93 5.16 -1.61
CA MET A 282 14.40 6.40 -1.04
C MET A 282 14.38 7.54 -2.06
N ASP A 283 15.43 7.68 -2.88
CA ASP A 283 15.50 8.73 -3.91
C ASP A 283 14.36 8.57 -4.93
N ILE A 284 14.13 7.34 -5.41
CA ILE A 284 13.03 7.04 -6.34
C ILE A 284 11.66 7.23 -5.65
N ALA A 285 11.48 6.73 -4.43
CA ALA A 285 10.23 6.86 -3.69
C ALA A 285 9.87 8.32 -3.38
N ALA A 286 10.86 9.12 -2.95
CA ALA A 286 10.69 10.55 -2.71
C ALA A 286 10.33 11.31 -4.01
N HIS A 287 10.95 10.94 -5.14
CA HIS A 287 10.60 11.51 -6.44
C HIS A 287 9.15 11.20 -6.83
N VAL A 288 8.70 9.94 -6.69
CA VAL A 288 7.30 9.55 -6.96
C VAL A 288 6.33 10.31 -6.06
N ALA A 289 6.65 10.44 -4.77
CA ALA A 289 5.78 11.10 -3.81
C ALA A 289 5.73 12.62 -3.98
N LEU A 290 6.88 13.27 -4.08
CA LEU A 290 6.98 14.73 -3.99
C LEU A 290 6.89 15.40 -5.36
N VAL A 291 7.46 14.80 -6.42
CA VAL A 291 7.41 15.37 -7.78
C VAL A 291 6.13 14.96 -8.48
N HIS A 292 5.78 13.67 -8.47
CA HIS A 292 4.58 13.17 -9.15
C HIS A 292 3.31 13.22 -8.29
N LYS A 293 3.42 13.63 -7.01
CA LYS A 293 2.28 13.74 -6.08
C LYS A 293 1.47 12.44 -5.94
N LYS A 294 2.18 11.30 -5.89
CA LYS A 294 1.58 9.98 -5.72
C LYS A 294 1.83 9.46 -4.31
N LYS A 295 0.89 8.70 -3.77
CA LYS A 295 1.07 8.04 -2.49
C LYS A 295 1.99 6.84 -2.64
N VAL A 296 2.98 6.71 -1.75
CA VAL A 296 3.94 5.61 -1.75
C VAL A 296 3.94 4.88 -0.40
N LEU A 297 4.13 3.58 -0.44
CA LEU A 297 4.39 2.75 0.74
C LEU A 297 5.83 2.23 0.67
N ILE A 298 6.61 2.52 1.69
CA ILE A 298 7.95 1.98 1.87
C ILE A 298 7.89 0.91 2.96
N ILE A 299 8.23 -0.31 2.61
CA ILE A 299 8.34 -1.45 3.52
C ILE A 299 9.82 -1.75 3.67
N SER A 300 10.35 -1.66 4.89
CA SER A 300 11.75 -1.99 5.18
C SER A 300 11.84 -3.11 6.20
N ASN A 301 12.82 -3.99 6.00
CA ASN A 301 13.19 -5.02 6.97
C ASN A 301 14.64 -4.88 7.47
N GLU A 302 15.36 -3.83 7.04
CA GLU A 302 16.76 -3.59 7.40
C GLU A 302 16.98 -2.26 8.14
N MET A 303 16.14 -1.25 7.89
CA MET A 303 16.31 0.09 8.45
C MET A 303 15.22 0.44 9.45
N SER A 304 15.61 1.05 10.58
CA SER A 304 14.66 1.62 11.53
C SER A 304 14.00 2.88 10.95
N GLU A 305 12.87 3.27 11.53
CA GLU A 305 12.13 4.47 11.13
C GLU A 305 12.99 5.74 11.21
N GLU A 306 13.81 5.89 12.27
CA GLU A 306 14.67 7.06 12.46
C GLU A 306 15.73 7.17 11.37
N LYS A 307 16.37 6.03 11.00
CA LYS A 307 17.35 6.02 9.90
C LYS A 307 16.68 6.33 8.56
N MET A 308 15.46 5.84 8.36
CA MET A 308 14.69 6.11 7.14
C MET A 308 14.29 7.58 7.05
N LYS A 309 13.84 8.20 8.16
CA LYS A 309 13.57 9.65 8.24
C LYS A 309 14.82 10.47 7.94
N LEU A 310 15.97 10.11 8.49
CA LEU A 310 17.23 10.81 8.24
C LEU A 310 17.64 10.70 6.75
N CYS A 311 17.52 9.51 6.18
CA CYS A 311 17.76 9.29 4.75
C CYS A 311 16.80 10.13 3.88
N LEU A 312 15.51 10.18 4.21
CA LEU A 312 14.50 10.98 3.50
C LEU A 312 14.83 12.49 3.58
N ILE A 313 15.12 13.01 4.76
CA ILE A 313 15.50 14.43 4.94
C ILE A 313 16.76 14.76 4.11
N THR A 314 17.77 13.89 4.15
CA THR A 314 19.00 14.06 3.35
C THR A 314 18.68 14.08 1.86
N THR A 315 17.79 13.18 1.39
CA THR A 315 17.33 13.15 0.00
C THR A 315 16.59 14.44 -0.38
N ILE A 316 15.65 14.89 0.44
CA ILE A 316 14.85 16.10 0.18
C ILE A 316 15.75 17.34 0.06
N ILE A 317 16.74 17.48 0.94
CA ILE A 317 17.67 18.61 0.93
C ILE A 317 18.56 18.62 -0.31
N ASN A 318 18.98 17.46 -0.83
CA ASN A 318 20.04 17.39 -1.83
C ASN A 318 19.58 17.01 -3.24
N ASN A 319 18.36 16.43 -3.41
CA ASN A 319 17.83 16.08 -4.73
C ASN A 319 17.38 17.33 -5.49
N LYS A 320 17.93 17.57 -6.68
CA LYS A 320 17.70 18.78 -7.47
C LYS A 320 16.23 19.04 -7.79
N ALA A 321 15.50 18.02 -8.22
CA ALA A 321 14.09 18.17 -8.57
C ALA A 321 13.23 18.56 -7.35
N ILE A 322 13.57 18.03 -6.17
CA ILE A 322 12.88 18.36 -4.92
C ILE A 322 13.31 19.73 -4.41
N GLN A 323 14.58 20.10 -4.58
CA GLN A 323 15.08 21.46 -4.26
C GLN A 323 14.32 22.55 -5.01
N GLU A 324 13.98 22.32 -6.27
CA GLU A 324 13.17 23.25 -7.06
C GLU A 324 11.77 23.44 -6.49
N LEU A 325 11.18 22.40 -5.87
CA LEU A 325 9.86 22.46 -5.25
C LEU A 325 9.84 23.29 -3.96
N HIS A 326 10.86 23.16 -3.11
CA HIS A 326 10.94 23.93 -1.85
C HIS A 326 11.76 25.22 -1.95
N GLY A 327 12.41 25.48 -3.08
CA GLY A 327 13.09 26.75 -3.40
C GLY A 327 14.46 26.97 -2.74
N GLN A 328 14.99 26.02 -1.95
CA GLN A 328 16.31 26.15 -1.27
C GLN A 328 17.39 25.37 -2.04
N THR A 329 17.71 25.84 -3.24
CA THR A 329 18.60 25.13 -4.18
C THR A 329 20.10 25.18 -3.81
N ASP A 330 20.49 26.10 -2.92
CA ASP A 330 21.86 26.26 -2.41
C ASP A 330 22.15 25.45 -1.14
N LEU A 331 21.10 24.91 -0.51
CA LEU A 331 21.25 24.09 0.71
C LEU A 331 21.80 22.71 0.35
N LYS A 332 22.87 22.31 1.04
CA LYS A 332 23.45 20.97 0.94
C LYS A 332 23.86 20.48 2.31
N LYS A 333 23.41 19.27 2.69
CA LYS A 333 23.75 18.65 3.96
C LYS A 333 24.02 17.17 3.79
N THR A 334 25.10 16.70 4.38
CA THR A 334 25.35 15.27 4.53
C THR A 334 24.48 14.70 5.65
N GLU A 335 24.23 13.39 5.59
CA GLU A 335 23.52 12.67 6.66
C GLU A 335 24.26 12.78 8.00
N GLY A 336 25.62 12.72 7.98
CA GLY A 336 26.44 12.90 9.18
C GLY A 336 26.31 14.31 9.78
N GLU A 337 26.33 15.36 8.95
CA GLU A 337 26.15 16.73 9.42
C GLU A 337 24.77 16.95 10.07
N LEU A 338 23.71 16.36 9.48
CA LEU A 338 22.36 16.43 10.07
C LEU A 338 22.29 15.69 11.40
N LEU A 339 22.87 14.50 11.48
CA LEU A 339 22.88 13.68 12.70
C LEU A 339 23.66 14.35 13.84
N GLU A 340 24.78 14.99 13.52
CA GLU A 340 25.66 15.64 14.48
C GLU A 340 25.31 17.12 14.73
N PHE A 341 24.19 17.62 14.17
CA PHE A 341 23.81 19.05 14.27
C PHE A 341 24.90 20.01 13.83
N LYS A 342 25.65 19.67 12.79
CA LYS A 342 26.70 20.49 12.22
C LYS A 342 26.14 21.53 11.24
N PHE A 343 26.06 22.78 11.68
CA PHE A 343 25.58 23.92 10.88
C PHE A 343 26.59 25.06 10.94
N ARG A 344 26.84 25.70 9.78
CA ARG A 344 27.79 26.78 9.66
C ARG A 344 27.27 28.06 10.29
N ALA A 345 28.17 28.80 10.96
CA ALA A 345 27.87 30.11 11.47
C ALA A 345 27.81 31.16 10.36
N ASP A 346 26.82 32.06 10.43
CA ASP A 346 26.73 33.22 9.52
C ASP A 346 27.93 34.17 9.74
N ASN A 347 28.41 34.28 10.99
CA ASN A 347 29.58 35.08 11.35
C ASN A 347 30.53 34.32 12.28
N PRO A 348 31.51 33.63 11.73
CA PRO A 348 32.51 32.87 12.52
C PRO A 348 33.33 33.73 13.49
N LYS A 349 33.38 35.07 13.33
CA LYS A 349 34.13 35.96 14.22
C LYS A 349 33.41 36.22 15.55
N THR A 350 32.12 36.13 15.58
CA THR A 350 31.29 36.41 16.78
C THR A 350 30.67 35.15 17.40
N THR A 351 30.67 34.04 16.66
CA THR A 351 30.13 32.75 17.10
C THR A 351 31.27 31.75 17.31
N GLN A 352 31.18 30.95 18.38
CA GLN A 352 32.16 29.90 18.61
C GLN A 352 31.96 28.74 17.63
N VAL A 353 32.96 28.48 16.80
CA VAL A 353 32.92 27.44 15.76
C VAL A 353 34.14 26.53 15.88
N ASP A 354 34.03 25.34 15.28
CA ASP A 354 35.15 24.41 15.09
C ASP A 354 36.07 24.85 13.92
N GLU A 355 37.07 24.03 13.60
CA GLU A 355 38.02 24.29 12.53
C GLU A 355 37.37 24.37 11.13
N ASP A 356 36.21 23.68 10.96
CA ASP A 356 35.47 23.65 9.72
C ASP A 356 34.37 24.74 9.63
N GLY A 357 34.23 25.57 10.69
CA GLY A 357 33.26 26.67 10.76
C GLY A 357 31.88 26.29 11.22
N PHE A 358 31.69 25.10 11.80
CA PHE A 358 30.42 24.68 12.39
C PHE A 358 30.28 25.19 13.83
N ILE A 359 29.06 25.57 14.19
CA ILE A 359 28.72 26.07 15.55
C ILE A 359 28.87 24.95 16.58
N ILE A 360 29.70 25.20 17.60
CA ILE A 360 29.97 24.23 18.67
C ILE A 360 28.91 24.40 19.78
N LYS A 361 28.36 23.30 20.25
CA LYS A 361 27.51 23.26 21.44
C LYS A 361 28.38 23.42 22.70
N HIS A 362 28.02 24.36 23.61
CA HIS A 362 28.73 24.54 24.86
C HIS A 362 28.51 23.34 25.81
N PRO A 363 29.48 22.95 26.66
CA PRO A 363 29.40 21.78 27.52
C PRO A 363 28.15 21.78 28.44
N ASP A 364 27.78 22.94 28.98
CA ASP A 364 26.64 23.09 29.89
C ASP A 364 25.32 23.53 29.19
N GLU A 365 25.34 23.66 27.87
CA GLU A 365 24.20 24.12 27.10
C GLU A 365 23.18 23.01 26.89
N LYS A 366 21.91 23.23 27.28
CA LYS A 366 20.84 22.30 27.00
C LYS A 366 20.53 22.25 25.49
N GLN A 367 20.07 21.11 24.99
CA GLN A 367 19.78 20.93 23.55
C GLN A 367 18.80 21.99 23.01
N GLY A 368 17.76 22.32 23.77
CA GLY A 368 16.79 23.33 23.35
C GLY A 368 17.36 24.75 23.22
N ASP A 369 18.35 25.12 24.06
CA ASP A 369 19.01 26.43 24.01
C ASP A 369 20.01 26.46 22.87
N PHE A 370 20.71 25.35 22.61
CA PHE A 370 21.56 25.19 21.44
C PHE A 370 20.76 25.36 20.14
N VAL A 371 19.61 24.71 20.01
CA VAL A 371 18.71 24.86 18.85
C VAL A 371 18.23 26.31 18.68
N LYS A 372 17.88 27.02 19.75
CA LYS A 372 17.53 28.46 19.69
C LYS A 372 18.71 29.32 19.24
N ARG A 373 19.93 28.98 19.64
CA ARG A 373 21.14 29.65 19.21
C ARG A 373 21.45 29.39 17.75
N LEU A 374 21.33 28.15 17.27
CA LEU A 374 21.44 27.80 15.86
C LEU A 374 20.46 28.60 15.00
N LEU A 375 19.19 28.73 15.46
CA LEU A 375 18.18 29.55 14.77
C LEU A 375 18.58 31.04 14.67
N LYS A 376 19.43 31.58 15.54
CA LYS A 376 19.87 32.98 15.50
C LYS A 376 21.14 33.16 14.67
N GLU A 377 22.05 32.20 14.73
CA GLU A 377 23.45 32.34 14.27
C GLU A 377 23.75 31.56 12.98
N SER A 378 22.78 30.72 12.49
CA SER A 378 22.96 29.94 11.27
C SER A 378 21.76 30.08 10.31
N THR A 379 21.99 30.77 9.20
CA THR A 379 21.03 30.79 8.08
C THR A 379 20.86 29.39 7.46
N GLU A 380 21.92 28.60 7.45
CA GLU A 380 21.87 27.22 6.98
C GLU A 380 20.92 26.36 7.82
N PHE A 381 20.91 26.52 9.15
CA PHE A 381 19.96 25.82 10.03
C PHE A 381 18.52 26.32 9.82
N LYS A 382 18.31 27.63 9.67
CA LYS A 382 16.97 28.19 9.36
C LYS A 382 16.40 27.58 8.07
N LYS A 383 17.19 27.57 7.00
CA LYS A 383 16.80 26.97 5.72
C LYS A 383 16.48 25.47 5.87
N THR A 384 17.26 24.74 6.67
CA THR A 384 17.00 23.32 6.94
C THR A 384 15.68 23.13 7.65
N ILE A 385 15.33 23.96 8.64
CA ILE A 385 14.03 23.93 9.33
C ILE A 385 12.88 24.30 8.38
N GLU A 386 13.08 25.27 7.50
CA GLU A 386 12.07 25.64 6.47
C GLU A 386 11.79 24.47 5.54
N VAL A 387 12.85 23.80 5.05
CA VAL A 387 12.73 22.62 4.19
C VAL A 387 12.05 21.45 4.91
N THR A 388 12.40 21.18 6.17
CA THR A 388 11.76 20.10 6.94
C THR A 388 10.28 20.41 7.26
N ASN A 389 9.94 21.66 7.53
CA ASN A 389 8.55 22.08 7.72
C ASN A 389 7.73 22.00 6.44
N TRP A 390 8.31 22.35 5.29
CA TRP A 390 7.71 22.13 3.99
C TRP A 390 7.49 20.62 3.74
N ALA A 391 8.55 19.83 3.96
CA ALA A 391 8.50 18.38 3.78
C ALA A 391 7.40 17.73 4.62
N ASN A 392 7.27 18.09 5.89
CA ASN A 392 6.24 17.55 6.78
C ASN A 392 4.84 17.72 6.21
N LYS A 393 4.54 18.88 5.58
CA LYS A 393 3.24 19.13 4.95
C LYS A 393 3.04 18.28 3.69
N GLU A 394 4.09 18.11 2.88
CA GLU A 394 4.02 17.38 1.63
C GLU A 394 3.95 15.86 1.82
N ILE A 395 4.59 15.32 2.88
CA ILE A 395 4.66 13.88 3.12
C ILE A 395 3.52 13.34 3.98
N GLU A 396 2.77 14.19 4.70
CA GLU A 396 1.76 13.78 5.69
C GLU A 396 0.78 12.72 5.19
N ASN A 397 0.37 12.80 3.92
CA ASN A 397 -0.54 11.83 3.30
C ASN A 397 0.02 11.23 2.00
N SER A 398 1.33 11.26 1.79
CA SER A 398 1.95 10.80 0.55
C SER A 398 3.02 9.73 0.75
N ILE A 399 3.74 9.71 1.88
CA ILE A 399 4.77 8.71 2.18
C ILE A 399 4.40 7.94 3.44
N TYR A 400 4.12 6.67 3.28
CA TYR A 400 3.86 5.72 4.36
C TYR A 400 5.07 4.81 4.55
N PHE A 401 5.45 4.57 5.80
CA PHE A 401 6.58 3.72 6.14
C PHE A 401 6.16 2.64 7.11
N ILE A 402 6.61 1.42 6.86
CA ILE A 402 6.44 0.27 7.75
C ILE A 402 7.77 -0.47 7.90
N ASN A 403 8.13 -0.79 9.13
CA ASN A 403 9.25 -1.69 9.41
C ASN A 403 8.71 -3.08 9.73
N ILE A 404 9.14 -4.09 8.96
CA ILE A 404 8.79 -5.49 9.18
C ILE A 404 10.08 -6.29 9.15
N THR A 405 10.63 -6.63 10.32
CA THR A 405 11.91 -7.33 10.42
C THR A 405 11.82 -8.77 9.94
N ASP A 406 10.91 -9.53 10.51
CA ASP A 406 10.64 -10.91 10.14
C ASP A 406 9.15 -11.07 9.84
N HIS A 407 8.81 -11.62 8.70
CA HIS A 407 7.42 -11.75 8.27
C HIS A 407 7.23 -12.97 7.38
N THR A 408 6.01 -13.47 7.35
CA THR A 408 5.53 -14.42 6.36
C THR A 408 5.08 -13.71 5.08
N ASN A 409 4.98 -14.44 3.99
CA ASN A 409 4.43 -13.93 2.75
C ASN A 409 2.97 -13.46 2.88
N ASP A 410 2.19 -14.12 3.75
CA ASP A 410 0.80 -13.72 4.01
C ASP A 410 0.71 -12.40 4.79
N GLU A 411 1.60 -12.17 5.73
CA GLU A 411 1.70 -10.89 6.44
C GLU A 411 2.10 -9.75 5.52
N LEU A 412 3.11 -9.97 4.65
CA LEU A 412 3.51 -8.99 3.64
C LEU A 412 2.34 -8.64 2.72
N LYS A 413 1.61 -9.67 2.22
CA LYS A 413 0.42 -9.48 1.40
C LYS A 413 -0.64 -8.67 2.14
N LYS A 414 -0.96 -9.02 3.40
CA LYS A 414 -1.95 -8.31 4.22
C LYS A 414 -1.58 -6.85 4.42
N VAL A 415 -0.31 -6.55 4.69
CA VAL A 415 0.17 -5.18 4.84
C VAL A 415 -0.04 -4.38 3.57
N ILE A 416 0.44 -4.87 2.42
CA ILE A 416 0.28 -4.17 1.13
C ILE A 416 -1.20 -3.94 0.82
N MET A 417 -2.05 -4.97 0.99
CA MET A 417 -3.48 -4.89 0.74
C MET A 417 -4.19 -3.90 1.67
N ASN A 418 -3.81 -3.87 2.96
CA ASN A 418 -4.39 -2.93 3.91
C ASN A 418 -4.12 -1.47 3.50
N TYR A 419 -2.89 -1.15 3.10
CA TYR A 419 -2.56 0.19 2.62
C TYR A 419 -3.18 0.51 1.26
N TYR A 420 -3.28 -0.47 0.37
CA TYR A 420 -4.01 -0.30 -0.88
C TYR A 420 -5.47 0.11 -0.65
N TYR A 421 -6.18 -0.62 0.21
CA TYR A 421 -7.61 -0.34 0.46
C TYR A 421 -7.85 0.91 1.32
N LYS A 422 -7.06 1.13 2.36
CA LYS A 422 -7.27 2.27 3.27
C LYS A 422 -6.74 3.58 2.71
N GLU A 423 -5.57 3.54 2.09
CA GLU A 423 -4.85 4.74 1.67
C GLU A 423 -4.79 4.92 0.16
N GLN A 424 -5.30 3.97 -0.61
CA GLN A 424 -5.25 3.97 -2.08
C GLN A 424 -3.82 4.05 -2.62
N ILE A 425 -2.90 3.29 -2.02
CA ILE A 425 -1.50 3.25 -2.44
C ILE A 425 -1.36 2.39 -3.68
N GLU A 426 -0.76 2.97 -4.71
CA GLU A 426 -0.48 2.30 -5.98
C GLU A 426 1.02 2.07 -6.23
N TYR A 427 1.90 2.62 -5.39
CA TYR A 427 3.36 2.54 -5.52
C TYR A 427 3.98 2.01 -4.23
N VAL A 428 4.60 0.83 -4.31
CA VAL A 428 5.18 0.12 -3.17
C VAL A 428 6.68 -0.06 -3.39
N PHE A 429 7.47 0.23 -2.37
CA PHE A 429 8.92 0.03 -2.34
C PHE A 429 9.26 -0.93 -1.21
N TYR A 430 9.81 -2.10 -1.52
CA TYR A 430 10.13 -3.14 -0.56
C TYR A 430 11.65 -3.36 -0.47
N ASP A 431 12.22 -2.95 0.65
CA ASP A 431 13.66 -2.97 0.92
C ASP A 431 13.97 -3.81 2.17
N THR A 432 14.40 -5.03 2.03
CA THR A 432 14.92 -5.84 0.91
C THR A 432 14.05 -7.07 0.71
N LEU A 433 13.97 -7.60 -0.50
CA LEU A 433 13.27 -8.86 -0.79
C LEU A 433 13.94 -10.01 -0.03
N LYS A 434 13.22 -10.58 0.94
CA LYS A 434 13.66 -11.72 1.77
C LYS A 434 12.79 -12.95 1.51
N THR A 435 13.30 -14.10 1.95
CA THR A 435 12.55 -15.36 2.00
C THR A 435 11.57 -15.36 3.14
N ASP A 436 10.48 -16.10 3.00
CA ASP A 436 9.52 -16.37 4.08
C ASP A 436 10.21 -17.09 5.23
N THR A 437 10.04 -16.61 6.46
CA THR A 437 10.66 -17.17 7.65
C THR A 437 10.10 -18.54 8.05
N ALA A 438 8.96 -18.93 7.48
CA ALA A 438 8.27 -20.18 7.82
C ALA A 438 8.87 -21.46 7.17
N ASN A 439 9.80 -21.33 6.20
CA ASN A 439 10.28 -22.46 5.39
C ASN A 439 11.80 -22.48 5.16
N ILE A 440 12.36 -23.68 4.93
CA ILE A 440 13.81 -23.93 4.98
C ILE A 440 14.51 -23.98 3.58
N GLY A 441 13.81 -23.72 2.47
CA GLY A 441 14.34 -23.84 1.10
C GLY A 441 14.62 -22.49 0.41
N VAL A 442 15.79 -21.92 0.60
CA VAL A 442 16.15 -20.51 0.30
C VAL A 442 15.90 -20.03 -1.14
N GLY A 443 15.97 -20.88 -2.15
CA GLY A 443 15.92 -20.43 -3.56
C GLY A 443 14.51 -20.36 -4.15
N GLU A 444 13.66 -21.35 -3.88
CA GLU A 444 12.28 -21.39 -4.38
C GLU A 444 11.38 -20.40 -3.64
N GLU A 445 11.69 -20.14 -2.40
CA GLU A 445 10.93 -19.23 -1.54
C GLU A 445 11.05 -17.77 -1.95
N LEU A 446 12.24 -17.31 -2.33
CA LEU A 446 12.41 -15.95 -2.84
C LEU A 446 11.62 -15.74 -4.14
N LYS A 447 11.58 -16.76 -4.99
CA LYS A 447 10.73 -16.78 -6.19
C LYS A 447 9.24 -16.70 -5.80
N LYS A 448 8.83 -17.41 -4.75
CA LYS A 448 7.45 -17.38 -4.25
C LYS A 448 7.06 -16.00 -3.75
N THR A 449 7.91 -15.34 -2.94
CA THR A 449 7.69 -13.96 -2.50
C THR A 449 7.60 -13.01 -3.69
N ALA A 450 8.54 -13.09 -4.65
CA ALA A 450 8.50 -12.28 -5.87
C ALA A 450 7.23 -12.55 -6.70
N THR A 451 6.76 -13.81 -6.76
CA THR A 451 5.50 -14.16 -7.45
C THR A 451 4.29 -13.53 -6.79
N ILE A 452 4.24 -13.52 -5.47
CA ILE A 452 3.16 -12.84 -4.72
C ILE A 452 3.16 -11.35 -5.02
N LEU A 453 4.32 -10.70 -5.01
CA LEU A 453 4.45 -9.28 -5.35
C LEU A 453 4.04 -9.01 -6.80
N SER A 454 4.44 -9.86 -7.75
CA SER A 454 4.02 -9.73 -9.16
C SER A 454 2.51 -9.90 -9.33
N ASN A 455 1.91 -10.85 -8.61
CA ASN A 455 0.46 -11.04 -8.62
C ASN A 455 -0.27 -9.83 -8.01
N LEU A 456 0.24 -9.25 -6.92
CA LEU A 456 -0.31 -8.02 -6.34
C LEU A 456 -0.21 -6.86 -7.33
N ALA A 457 0.96 -6.67 -7.96
CA ALA A 457 1.15 -5.62 -8.96
C ALA A 457 0.12 -5.74 -10.10
N GLN A 458 -0.04 -6.91 -10.68
CA GLN A 458 -0.95 -7.14 -11.81
C GLN A 458 -2.43 -7.06 -11.41
N ASN A 459 -2.83 -7.72 -10.31
CA ASN A 459 -4.24 -7.80 -9.93
C ASN A 459 -4.80 -6.47 -9.41
N PHE A 460 -3.97 -5.66 -8.77
CA PHE A 460 -4.37 -4.37 -8.17
C PHE A 460 -3.82 -3.17 -8.94
N ASN A 461 -3.25 -3.40 -10.12
CA ASN A 461 -2.65 -2.34 -10.94
C ASN A 461 -1.71 -1.44 -10.15
N MET A 462 -0.83 -2.06 -9.32
CA MET A 462 0.18 -1.39 -8.50
C MET A 462 1.55 -1.48 -9.17
N PHE A 463 2.42 -0.52 -8.87
CA PHE A 463 3.86 -0.68 -9.12
C PHE A 463 4.55 -1.17 -7.85
N ILE A 464 5.38 -2.20 -7.97
CA ILE A 464 6.15 -2.71 -6.84
C ILE A 464 7.63 -2.76 -7.20
N CYS A 465 8.44 -1.97 -6.50
CA CYS A 465 9.89 -1.98 -6.59
C CYS A 465 10.49 -2.74 -5.41
N SER A 466 11.35 -3.70 -5.67
CA SER A 466 12.05 -4.46 -4.62
C SER A 466 13.55 -4.31 -4.75
N THR A 467 14.27 -4.37 -3.63
CA THR A 467 15.73 -4.48 -3.67
C THR A 467 16.18 -5.93 -3.45
N LEU A 468 17.30 -6.28 -4.06
CA LEU A 468 17.93 -7.59 -3.96
C LEU A 468 19.42 -7.44 -3.58
N GLN A 469 20.00 -8.50 -3.07
CA GLN A 469 21.43 -8.50 -2.76
C GLN A 469 22.21 -9.25 -3.86
N LEU A 470 23.31 -8.62 -4.32
CA LEU A 470 24.33 -9.29 -5.13
C LEU A 470 25.29 -10.08 -4.23
N ALA A 471 25.71 -11.23 -4.70
CA ALA A 471 26.80 -11.98 -4.09
C ALA A 471 28.13 -11.21 -4.26
N GLU A 472 29.05 -11.44 -3.35
CA GLU A 472 30.42 -11.02 -3.55
C GLU A 472 31.03 -11.84 -4.69
N SER A 473 31.41 -11.19 -5.77
CA SER A 473 31.97 -11.83 -6.96
C SER A 473 33.06 -10.94 -7.57
N ASN A 474 34.00 -11.58 -8.29
CA ASN A 474 35.02 -10.88 -9.09
C ASN A 474 34.50 -10.47 -10.48
N THR A 475 33.23 -10.69 -10.78
CA THR A 475 32.61 -10.31 -12.05
C THR A 475 32.80 -8.81 -12.29
N LEU A 476 33.29 -8.45 -13.48
CA LEU A 476 33.41 -7.05 -13.88
C LEU A 476 32.03 -6.35 -13.81
N PRO A 477 31.97 -5.10 -13.37
CA PRO A 477 30.71 -4.39 -13.20
C PRO A 477 29.82 -4.36 -14.45
N VAL A 478 30.38 -4.35 -15.65
CA VAL A 478 29.62 -4.36 -16.93
C VAL A 478 29.19 -5.75 -17.37
N ASN A 479 29.71 -6.82 -16.77
CA ASN A 479 29.41 -8.21 -17.11
C ASN A 479 28.47 -8.88 -16.11
N LEU A 480 27.89 -8.09 -15.18
CA LEU A 480 26.92 -8.60 -14.21
C LEU A 480 25.74 -9.26 -14.92
N ASN A 481 25.26 -10.32 -14.34
CA ASN A 481 24.07 -11.05 -14.80
C ASN A 481 23.36 -11.71 -13.62
N VAL A 482 22.20 -12.33 -13.85
CA VAL A 482 21.39 -12.96 -12.81
C VAL A 482 22.15 -13.99 -11.95
N ASN A 483 23.26 -14.57 -12.43
CA ASN A 483 24.08 -15.50 -11.66
C ASN A 483 24.85 -14.84 -10.52
N ASP A 484 24.99 -13.53 -10.55
CA ASP A 484 25.64 -12.74 -9.48
C ASP A 484 24.65 -12.40 -8.34
N LEU A 485 23.37 -12.80 -8.41
CA LEU A 485 22.46 -12.66 -7.29
C LEU A 485 22.84 -13.59 -6.14
N ALA A 486 22.75 -13.08 -4.91
CA ALA A 486 23.15 -13.84 -3.71
C ALA A 486 22.26 -15.04 -3.42
N VAL A 487 21.00 -15.05 -3.87
CA VAL A 487 20.02 -16.03 -3.41
C VAL A 487 19.39 -16.85 -4.54
N SER A 488 18.75 -16.28 -5.54
CA SER A 488 18.01 -17.08 -6.52
C SER A 488 17.97 -16.46 -7.91
N ARG A 489 18.42 -17.24 -8.89
CA ARG A 489 18.37 -16.87 -10.31
C ARG A 489 16.94 -16.86 -10.86
N THR A 490 16.05 -17.67 -10.29
CA THR A 490 14.68 -17.86 -10.77
C THR A 490 13.76 -16.66 -10.47
N VAL A 491 14.15 -15.75 -9.59
CA VAL A 491 13.43 -14.48 -9.33
C VAL A 491 13.28 -13.66 -10.61
N LYS A 492 14.30 -13.65 -11.47
CA LYS A 492 14.27 -12.96 -12.77
C LYS A 492 13.07 -13.38 -13.64
N GLU A 493 12.61 -14.62 -13.56
CA GLU A 493 11.51 -15.11 -14.40
C GLU A 493 10.22 -14.33 -14.14
N VAL A 494 10.00 -13.92 -12.90
CA VAL A 494 8.76 -13.30 -12.42
C VAL A 494 8.76 -11.77 -12.57
N LEU A 495 9.91 -11.13 -12.37
CA LEU A 495 10.06 -9.68 -12.46
C LEU A 495 9.85 -9.15 -13.89
N ASP A 496 9.38 -7.92 -14.03
CA ASP A 496 9.28 -7.23 -15.32
C ASP A 496 10.59 -6.54 -15.69
N THR A 497 11.25 -5.93 -14.70
CA THR A 497 12.58 -5.33 -14.87
C THR A 497 13.54 -5.75 -13.76
N LEU A 498 14.82 -5.93 -14.11
CA LEU A 498 15.90 -6.25 -13.18
C LEU A 498 17.15 -5.46 -13.54
N SER A 499 17.59 -4.62 -12.63
CA SER A 499 18.83 -3.85 -12.71
C SER A 499 19.85 -4.39 -11.72
N LEU A 500 21.08 -4.61 -12.17
CA LEU A 500 22.19 -5.08 -11.35
C LEU A 500 23.22 -3.97 -11.27
N MET A 501 23.50 -3.48 -10.06
CA MET A 501 24.38 -2.33 -9.87
C MET A 501 25.60 -2.70 -9.02
N LYS A 502 26.77 -2.37 -9.50
CA LYS A 502 28.04 -2.61 -8.79
C LYS A 502 29.00 -1.45 -8.97
N GLN A 503 29.73 -1.14 -7.91
CA GLN A 503 30.74 -0.08 -7.94
C GLN A 503 31.88 -0.44 -8.92
N ILE A 504 32.27 0.52 -9.73
CA ILE A 504 33.49 0.47 -10.53
C ILE A 504 34.67 0.90 -9.63
N HIS A 505 35.66 0.03 -9.51
CA HIS A 505 36.81 0.33 -8.66
C HIS A 505 37.58 1.54 -9.17
N ARG A 506 38.05 2.42 -8.26
CA ARG A 506 38.71 3.68 -8.62
C ARG A 506 39.94 3.49 -9.50
N ASP A 507 40.67 2.38 -9.33
CA ASP A 507 41.87 2.08 -10.07
C ASP A 507 41.62 1.51 -11.47
N THR A 508 40.36 1.21 -11.80
CA THR A 508 39.94 0.67 -13.10
C THR A 508 39.11 1.66 -13.92
N LEU A 509 38.85 2.86 -13.41
CA LEU A 509 38.01 3.86 -14.08
C LEU A 509 38.49 4.20 -15.49
N GLN A 510 39.81 4.24 -15.72
CA GLN A 510 40.41 4.51 -17.02
C GLN A 510 40.03 3.47 -18.09
N ASN A 511 39.57 2.31 -17.70
CA ASN A 511 39.16 1.23 -18.63
C ASN A 511 37.73 1.43 -19.16
N TYR A 512 37.00 2.43 -18.66
CA TYR A 512 35.62 2.66 -18.98
C TYR A 512 35.41 4.03 -19.61
N GLU A 513 34.43 4.08 -20.49
CA GLU A 513 33.91 5.30 -21.09
C GLU A 513 32.40 5.24 -21.21
N TYR A 514 31.76 6.39 -21.35
CA TYR A 514 30.32 6.49 -21.51
C TYR A 514 29.92 7.44 -22.63
N SER A 515 28.71 7.25 -23.17
CA SER A 515 28.08 8.15 -24.13
C SER A 515 26.75 8.67 -23.60
N LEU A 516 26.31 9.80 -24.12
CA LEU A 516 25.01 10.38 -23.73
C LEU A 516 23.83 9.70 -24.45
N GLU A 517 24.08 9.11 -25.61
CA GLU A 517 23.10 8.37 -26.37
C GLU A 517 23.57 6.93 -26.59
N GLU A 518 22.62 6.01 -26.81
CA GLU A 518 22.90 4.58 -26.99
C GLU A 518 23.78 4.32 -28.23
N VAL A 519 23.53 5.09 -29.28
CA VAL A 519 24.33 5.05 -30.52
C VAL A 519 24.99 6.41 -30.71
N ASP A 520 26.16 6.58 -30.15
CA ASP A 520 26.92 7.82 -30.22
C ASP A 520 28.35 7.55 -30.73
N THR A 521 28.92 8.56 -31.34
CA THR A 521 30.35 8.57 -31.75
C THR A 521 31.22 9.31 -30.76
N LYS A 522 30.63 10.02 -29.77
CA LYS A 522 31.32 10.79 -28.78
C LYS A 522 31.30 10.10 -27.42
N PHE A 523 32.46 9.75 -26.93
CA PHE A 523 32.62 9.09 -25.64
C PHE A 523 33.37 9.96 -24.64
N PHE A 524 33.02 9.82 -23.39
CA PHE A 524 33.62 10.53 -22.27
C PHE A 524 34.26 9.54 -21.31
N ASP A 525 35.50 9.84 -20.91
CA ASP A 525 36.23 9.04 -19.94
C ASP A 525 35.69 9.21 -18.53
N LEU A 526 35.60 8.13 -17.76
CA LEU A 526 35.41 8.23 -16.31
C LEU A 526 36.68 8.76 -15.66
N LYS A 527 36.52 9.84 -14.88
CA LYS A 527 37.65 10.51 -14.24
C LYS A 527 37.67 10.23 -12.74
N LYS A 528 38.86 10.04 -12.20
CA LYS A 528 39.08 9.92 -10.77
C LYS A 528 38.73 11.24 -10.08
N GLU A 529 37.69 11.20 -9.23
CA GLU A 529 37.22 12.37 -8.47
C GLU A 529 38.22 12.73 -7.34
N LYS A 530 38.33 14.04 -7.04
CA LYS A 530 39.11 14.50 -5.89
C LYS A 530 38.48 14.07 -4.57
N ASN A 531 37.12 14.13 -4.49
CA ASN A 531 36.37 13.69 -3.33
C ASN A 531 36.35 12.15 -3.27
N PRO A 532 36.85 11.52 -2.18
CA PRO A 532 36.86 10.07 -2.03
C PRO A 532 35.46 9.47 -1.89
N ASP A 533 34.47 10.26 -1.46
CA ASP A 533 33.08 9.80 -1.25
C ASP A 533 32.31 9.66 -2.57
N VAL A 534 32.82 10.27 -3.65
CA VAL A 534 32.22 10.12 -4.97
C VAL A 534 32.63 8.78 -5.58
N ARG A 535 31.63 8.03 -6.01
CA ARG A 535 31.76 6.69 -6.57
C ARG A 535 31.06 6.61 -7.93
N TYR A 536 31.51 5.66 -8.75
CA TYR A 536 30.83 5.29 -9.99
C TYR A 536 30.30 3.89 -9.91
N TYR A 537 29.08 3.70 -10.39
CA TYR A 537 28.43 2.40 -10.45
C TYR A 537 28.03 2.09 -11.89
N ALA A 538 28.36 0.88 -12.34
CA ALA A 538 27.72 0.31 -13.51
C ALA A 538 26.34 -0.23 -13.13
N CYS A 539 25.35 0.04 -13.95
CA CYS A 539 23.99 -0.47 -13.85
C CYS A 539 23.68 -1.30 -15.09
N VAL A 540 23.76 -2.61 -14.95
CA VAL A 540 23.45 -3.57 -16.03
C VAL A 540 21.96 -3.87 -15.97
N ILE A 541 21.25 -3.61 -17.04
CA ILE A 541 19.84 -3.97 -17.17
C ILE A 541 19.75 -5.41 -17.67
N ASP A 542 19.59 -6.35 -16.74
CA ASP A 542 19.59 -7.78 -17.06
C ASP A 542 18.23 -8.28 -17.56
N LYS A 543 17.13 -7.68 -17.11
CA LYS A 543 15.78 -7.90 -17.62
C LYS A 543 15.04 -6.59 -17.86
N ASN A 544 14.38 -6.49 -19.01
CA ASN A 544 13.49 -5.38 -19.36
C ASN A 544 12.42 -5.86 -20.34
N ARG A 545 11.18 -6.01 -19.88
CA ARG A 545 10.05 -6.34 -20.76
C ARG A 545 9.66 -5.19 -21.68
N ALA A 546 10.07 -3.96 -21.37
CA ALA A 546 9.79 -2.79 -22.19
C ALA A 546 10.71 -2.64 -23.42
N GLY A 547 11.83 -3.37 -23.48
CA GLY A 547 12.74 -3.30 -24.64
C GLY A 547 14.22 -3.50 -24.34
N ALA A 548 15.04 -2.51 -24.64
CA ALA A 548 16.49 -2.59 -24.57
C ALA A 548 17.06 -2.88 -23.18
N LYS A 549 18.25 -3.49 -23.16
CA LYS A 549 19.00 -3.84 -21.95
C LYS A 549 20.41 -3.23 -21.99
N PRO A 550 20.53 -1.91 -21.96
CA PRO A 550 21.83 -1.25 -21.95
C PRO A 550 22.52 -1.41 -20.59
N THR A 551 23.80 -1.09 -20.58
CA THR A 551 24.53 -0.84 -19.34
C THR A 551 24.67 0.67 -19.17
N LEU A 552 24.24 1.18 -18.02
CA LEU A 552 24.30 2.60 -17.67
C LEU A 552 25.39 2.85 -16.63
N VAL A 553 25.80 4.10 -16.50
CA VAL A 553 26.71 4.53 -15.44
C VAL A 553 26.09 5.64 -14.59
N PHE A 554 26.25 5.46 -13.29
CA PHE A 554 25.84 6.43 -12.27
C PHE A 554 27.05 6.96 -11.54
N ARG A 555 27.04 8.27 -11.30
CA ARG A 555 27.93 8.96 -10.38
C ARG A 555 27.14 9.26 -9.11
N LEU A 556 27.68 8.92 -7.96
CA LEU A 556 26.94 9.07 -6.72
C LEU A 556 27.82 9.55 -5.57
N ASN A 557 27.19 10.27 -4.64
CA ASN A 557 27.73 10.61 -3.35
C ASN A 557 26.72 10.20 -2.26
N LEU A 558 27.01 9.09 -1.58
CA LEU A 558 26.12 8.51 -0.59
C LEU A 558 25.97 9.36 0.68
N ALA A 559 26.95 10.19 1.02
CA ALA A 559 26.86 11.08 2.17
C ALA A 559 25.73 12.12 2.00
N TYR A 560 25.51 12.57 0.77
CA TYR A 560 24.44 13.49 0.38
C TYR A 560 23.19 12.79 -0.16
N ASN A 561 23.23 11.48 -0.34
CA ASN A 561 22.25 10.70 -1.09
C ASN A 561 21.93 11.27 -2.49
N VAL A 562 22.98 11.70 -3.21
CA VAL A 562 22.85 12.24 -4.58
C VAL A 562 23.25 11.18 -5.57
N TRP A 563 22.35 10.91 -6.51
CA TRP A 563 22.52 9.99 -7.63
C TRP A 563 22.40 10.75 -8.94
N GLU A 564 23.38 10.58 -9.82
CA GLU A 564 23.47 11.24 -11.11
C GLU A 564 23.68 10.20 -12.21
N GLU A 565 22.74 10.09 -13.11
CA GLU A 565 22.84 9.25 -14.30
C GLU A 565 23.71 9.96 -15.33
N LEU A 566 24.80 9.33 -15.76
CA LEU A 566 25.74 9.96 -16.69
C LEU A 566 25.50 9.55 -18.14
N GLY A 567 25.15 8.28 -18.39
CA GLY A 567 24.99 7.78 -19.76
C GLY A 567 25.12 6.27 -19.90
N TYR A 568 25.34 5.86 -21.13
CA TYR A 568 25.55 4.46 -21.53
C TYR A 568 27.02 4.09 -21.36
N LEU A 569 27.28 3.06 -20.53
CA LEU A 569 28.61 2.61 -20.17
C LEU A 569 29.12 1.51 -21.07
N ARG A 570 30.39 1.54 -21.42
CA ARG A 570 31.11 0.44 -22.05
C ARG A 570 32.55 0.35 -21.57
N LEU A 571 33.21 -0.80 -21.82
CA LEU A 571 34.65 -0.93 -21.76
C LEU A 571 35.26 -0.21 -22.97
N LYS A 572 36.37 0.48 -22.75
CA LYS A 572 37.16 0.98 -23.87
C LYS A 572 37.64 -0.19 -24.73
N GLN A 573 37.46 -0.06 -26.01
CA GLN A 573 38.10 -1.00 -26.94
C GLN A 573 39.60 -0.84 -26.77
N GLY A 574 40.29 -1.88 -26.33
CA GLY A 574 41.74 -1.89 -26.34
C GLY A 574 42.23 -1.56 -27.75
N ASP A 575 43.27 -0.74 -27.87
CA ASP A 575 43.98 -0.66 -29.13
C ASP A 575 44.46 -2.07 -29.44
N GLU A 576 43.68 -2.81 -30.24
CA GLU A 576 44.23 -3.97 -30.93
C GLU A 576 45.35 -3.41 -31.79
N GLU A 577 46.57 -3.79 -31.45
CA GLU A 577 47.77 -3.45 -32.16
C GLU A 577 47.54 -3.48 -33.68
N LYS A 578 47.76 -2.32 -34.31
CA LYS A 578 47.94 -2.26 -35.74
C LYS A 578 49.25 -2.92 -36.14
#